data_c6e574be7d8ccd411812f2f704210b85
#
_entry.id   c6e574be7d8ccd411812f2f704210b85
#
_cell.length_a   1.000
_cell.length_b   1.000
_cell.length_c   1.000
_cell.angle_alpha   90.00
_cell.angle_beta   90.00
_cell.angle_gamma   90.00
#
_symmetry.space_group_name_H-M   'P 1'
#
loop_
_entity.id
_entity.type
_entity.pdbx_description
1 polymer ?
#
loop_
_entity_poly.entity_id
_entity_poly.type
_entity_poly.pdbx_seq_one_letter_code
_entity_poly.pdbx_strand_id
1 'polypeptide(L)'
;MNKLYTAQEVADRLKIKKTTVYELIKRGELESSKIGKQLRVSEEQLTQYLNRSSSGNSESGQDIPYTSVNFEPESSLLKRDYLLHSSGIILGGQTSAALELLLGKMSAHPDGLPVLQSHMNDYNGLYSLYFEKAHIAATSLDIDDIRHLVPGIPLVLLSLYKYSVGFYVQAGNPEKISSMEDLTDPKVVFMNREKGSARRVYLDRLLKERGISSEKISGYRNEAVSDMSSASAVFEHRANVAFGEEMIARYFPGLDFVPVTDMQMYLTIPAESVRKPGFSALVEIVQSEDFKTEIHHLTGYDTSYTGEMICI
;
A
#
# COMPACT_ATOMS: atom_id res chain seq x y z
N MET A 1 24.62 34.03 36.62
CA MET A 1 24.76 32.68 37.22
C MET A 1 23.84 31.75 36.45
N ASN A 2 24.39 30.83 35.67
CA ASN A 2 23.58 29.88 34.90
C ASN A 2 22.91 28.90 35.89
N LYS A 3 21.61 28.90 35.94
CA LYS A 3 20.84 28.01 36.78
C LYS A 3 20.92 26.58 36.24
N LEU A 4 21.29 25.65 37.11
CA LEU A 4 21.45 24.22 36.77
C LEU A 4 20.34 23.40 37.37
N TYR A 5 19.69 22.60 36.55
CA TYR A 5 18.54 21.78 36.92
C TYR A 5 18.92 20.30 37.07
N THR A 6 18.30 19.64 38.02
CA THR A 6 18.34 18.17 38.14
C THR A 6 17.44 17.53 37.11
N ALA A 7 17.62 16.25 36.82
CA ALA A 7 16.73 15.50 35.95
C ALA A 7 15.26 15.51 36.43
N GLN A 8 15.01 15.65 37.74
CA GLN A 8 13.66 15.78 38.29
C GLN A 8 13.06 17.16 37.99
N GLU A 9 13.79 18.23 38.21
CA GLU A 9 13.33 19.60 37.92
C GLU A 9 13.08 19.81 36.43
N VAL A 10 13.88 19.19 35.54
CA VAL A 10 13.64 19.18 34.10
C VAL A 10 12.35 18.42 33.76
N ALA A 11 12.13 17.25 34.38
CA ALA A 11 10.93 16.44 34.21
C ALA A 11 9.67 17.24 34.60
N ASP A 12 9.71 17.90 35.75
CA ASP A 12 8.59 18.72 36.26
C ASP A 12 8.30 19.92 35.34
N ARG A 13 9.35 20.55 34.79
CA ARG A 13 9.24 21.72 33.92
C ARG A 13 8.73 21.36 32.52
N LEU A 14 9.14 20.20 31.97
CA LEU A 14 8.69 19.70 30.69
C LEU A 14 7.36 18.89 30.80
N LYS A 15 6.86 18.66 32.01
CA LYS A 15 5.68 17.82 32.31
C LYS A 15 5.80 16.38 31.76
N ILE A 16 7.00 15.81 31.87
CA ILE A 16 7.30 14.44 31.42
C ILE A 16 7.83 13.60 32.60
N LYS A 17 7.97 12.29 32.42
CA LYS A 17 8.54 11.42 33.46
C LYS A 17 10.06 11.60 33.53
N LYS A 18 10.64 11.47 34.73
CA LYS A 18 12.09 11.54 34.97
C LYS A 18 12.87 10.54 34.13
N THR A 19 12.31 9.37 33.88
CA THR A 19 12.88 8.34 32.99
C THR A 19 13.05 8.86 31.57
N THR A 20 12.05 9.59 31.05
CA THR A 20 12.10 10.22 29.72
C THR A 20 13.19 11.27 29.61
N VAL A 21 13.46 12.03 30.67
CA VAL A 21 14.59 12.98 30.68
C VAL A 21 15.93 12.27 30.52
N TYR A 22 16.13 11.14 31.21
CA TYR A 22 17.34 10.34 31.02
C TYR A 22 17.45 9.74 29.61
N GLU A 23 16.33 9.36 29.01
CA GLU A 23 16.29 8.87 27.63
C GLU A 23 16.66 9.99 26.63
N LEU A 24 16.12 11.20 26.80
CA LEU A 24 16.46 12.38 26.00
C LEU A 24 17.95 12.71 26.09
N ILE A 25 18.53 12.64 27.28
CA ILE A 25 19.98 12.85 27.50
C ILE A 25 20.79 11.72 26.83
N LYS A 26 20.37 10.47 26.99
CA LYS A 26 21.05 9.32 26.38
C LYS A 26 20.99 9.34 24.85
N ARG A 27 19.92 9.87 24.27
CA ARG A 27 19.76 10.07 22.82
C ARG A 27 20.49 11.31 22.29
N GLY A 28 21.05 12.14 23.16
CA GLY A 28 21.72 13.39 22.76
C GLY A 28 20.74 14.50 22.34
N GLU A 29 19.44 14.31 22.53
CA GLU A 29 18.41 15.31 22.23
C GLU A 29 18.42 16.46 23.24
N LEU A 30 18.71 16.14 24.50
CA LEU A 30 18.89 17.09 25.57
C LEU A 30 20.34 17.05 26.06
N GLU A 31 21.09 18.12 25.84
CA GLU A 31 22.45 18.23 26.33
C GLU A 31 22.47 18.33 27.84
N SER A 32 23.44 17.69 28.48
CA SER A 32 23.64 17.73 29.92
C SER A 32 25.09 17.74 30.30
N SER A 33 25.40 18.30 31.46
CA SER A 33 26.76 18.34 32.04
C SER A 33 26.81 17.43 33.28
N LYS A 34 27.86 16.62 33.38
CA LYS A 34 28.07 15.77 34.56
C LYS A 34 28.79 16.55 35.64
N ILE A 35 28.13 16.83 36.74
CA ILE A 35 28.70 17.50 37.90
C ILE A 35 28.78 16.51 39.08
N GLY A 36 29.97 16.05 39.38
CA GLY A 36 30.18 14.97 40.33
C GLY A 36 29.53 13.65 39.86
N LYS A 37 28.65 13.09 40.64
CA LYS A 37 27.91 11.84 40.31
C LYS A 37 26.52 12.07 39.68
N GLN A 38 26.13 13.32 39.41
CA GLN A 38 24.80 13.67 38.92
C GLN A 38 24.85 14.41 37.60
N LEU A 39 23.88 14.13 36.73
CA LEU A 39 23.64 14.90 35.51
C LEU A 39 22.87 16.18 35.85
N ARG A 40 23.29 17.29 35.25
CA ARG A 40 22.70 18.63 35.35
C ARG A 40 22.46 19.18 33.97
N VAL A 41 21.36 19.91 33.79
CA VAL A 41 20.99 20.60 32.55
C VAL A 41 20.96 22.08 32.84
N SER A 42 21.67 22.89 32.03
CA SER A 42 21.62 24.35 32.19
C SER A 42 20.34 24.93 31.58
N GLU A 43 19.97 26.15 32.00
CA GLU A 43 18.86 26.90 31.39
C GLU A 43 19.02 27.06 29.88
N GLU A 44 20.26 27.27 29.42
CA GLU A 44 20.58 27.43 28.01
C GLU A 44 20.36 26.13 27.24
N GLN A 45 20.78 24.98 27.77
CA GLN A 45 20.59 23.67 27.17
C GLN A 45 19.09 23.30 27.11
N LEU A 46 18.32 23.62 28.14
CA LEU A 46 16.91 23.43 28.16
C LEU A 46 16.16 24.31 27.14
N THR A 47 16.58 25.58 27.04
CA THR A 47 16.02 26.52 26.06
C THR A 47 16.37 26.12 24.63
N GLN A 48 17.55 25.62 24.35
CA GLN A 48 17.95 25.11 23.06
C GLN A 48 17.11 23.87 22.67
N TYR A 49 16.85 22.97 23.60
CA TYR A 49 15.98 21.82 23.39
C TYR A 49 14.53 22.26 23.05
N LEU A 50 13.98 23.23 23.79
CA LEU A 50 12.64 23.76 23.53
C LEU A 50 12.56 24.50 22.18
N ASN A 51 13.59 25.27 21.82
CA ASN A 51 13.65 25.97 20.53
C ASN A 51 13.79 25.00 19.36
N ARG A 52 14.54 23.91 19.49
CA ARG A 52 14.63 22.84 18.49
C ARG A 52 13.28 22.14 18.29
N SER A 53 12.51 21.97 19.35
CA SER A 53 11.19 21.36 19.29
C SER A 53 10.07 22.34 18.85
N SER A 54 10.30 23.66 18.91
CA SER A 54 9.34 24.70 18.48
C SER A 54 9.63 25.27 17.08
N SER A 55 10.77 24.95 16.45
CA SER A 55 11.12 25.39 15.08
C SER A 55 10.38 24.61 13.97
N GLY A 56 9.25 24.03 14.26
CA GLY A 56 8.34 23.40 13.32
C GLY A 56 7.44 24.36 12.55
N ASN A 57 7.75 25.68 12.46
CA ASN A 57 7.06 26.59 11.55
C ASN A 57 7.89 27.86 11.33
N SER A 58 8.44 28.02 10.15
CA SER A 58 8.44 29.23 9.31
C SER A 58 9.61 29.28 8.33
N GLU A 59 9.25 29.27 7.06
CA GLU A 59 9.79 30.07 5.94
C GLU A 59 11.31 30.25 5.77
N SER A 60 11.81 29.65 4.73
CA SER A 60 12.49 30.26 3.56
C SER A 60 13.40 29.23 2.91
N GLY A 61 13.30 29.12 1.59
CA GLY A 61 14.06 28.17 0.79
C GLY A 61 15.55 28.33 0.97
N GLN A 62 16.18 27.20 1.22
CA GLN A 62 17.57 26.88 0.86
C GLN A 62 17.83 25.43 1.26
N ASP A 63 18.39 24.68 0.31
CA ASP A 63 19.04 23.37 0.42
C ASP A 63 18.64 22.49 1.61
N ILE A 64 17.76 21.53 1.35
CA ILE A 64 17.47 20.45 2.29
C ILE A 64 18.74 19.58 2.37
N PRO A 65 19.51 19.61 3.48
CA PRO A 65 20.51 18.58 3.68
C PRO A 65 19.78 17.26 3.83
N TYR A 66 20.08 16.29 2.97
CA TYR A 66 19.75 14.89 3.21
C TYR A 66 20.39 14.48 4.55
N THR A 67 19.72 14.74 5.64
CA THR A 67 20.05 14.12 6.91
C THR A 67 19.70 12.65 6.75
N SER A 68 20.70 11.80 6.60
CA SER A 68 20.56 10.36 6.75
C SER A 68 19.98 10.11 8.13
N VAL A 69 18.66 9.95 8.20
CA VAL A 69 17.99 9.48 9.42
C VAL A 69 18.39 8.02 9.54
N ASN A 70 19.33 7.73 10.43
CA ASN A 70 19.65 6.38 10.83
C ASN A 70 18.42 5.81 11.53
N PHE A 71 17.53 5.20 10.75
CA PHE A 71 16.45 4.38 11.28
C PHE A 71 17.07 3.08 11.80
N GLU A 72 17.25 2.99 13.11
CA GLU A 72 17.36 1.67 13.73
C GLU A 72 16.02 0.94 13.56
N PRO A 73 16.02 -0.36 13.18
CA PRO A 73 14.82 -1.06 12.70
C PRO A 73 13.87 -1.52 13.81
N GLU A 74 13.74 -0.80 14.92
CA GLU A 74 13.02 -1.28 16.10
C GLU A 74 11.50 -1.27 16.02
N SER A 75 10.85 -0.65 15.07
CA SER A 75 9.46 -0.99 14.74
C SER A 75 9.05 -0.47 13.35
N SER A 76 8.47 -1.36 12.55
CA SER A 76 7.82 -1.01 11.29
C SER A 76 6.68 0.01 11.48
N LEU A 77 6.12 0.12 12.69
CA LEU A 77 5.06 1.05 13.07
C LEU A 77 5.57 2.50 13.19
N LEU A 78 6.71 2.74 13.84
CA LEU A 78 7.29 4.09 13.94
C LEU A 78 7.68 4.63 12.56
N LYS A 79 8.18 3.76 11.69
CA LYS A 79 8.51 4.13 10.31
C LYS A 79 7.26 4.52 9.51
N ARG A 80 6.13 3.84 9.72
CA ARG A 80 4.84 4.18 9.09
C ARG A 80 4.30 5.49 9.61
N ASP A 81 4.31 5.72 10.92
CA ASP A 81 3.84 6.97 11.53
C ASP A 81 4.64 8.18 11.01
N TYR A 82 5.96 8.05 10.85
CA TYR A 82 6.79 9.08 10.24
C TYR A 82 6.37 9.37 8.79
N LEU A 83 6.15 8.34 7.98
CA LEU A 83 5.76 8.51 6.57
C LEU A 83 4.37 9.12 6.42
N LEU A 84 3.42 8.80 7.32
CA LEU A 84 2.08 9.41 7.31
C LEU A 84 2.07 10.88 7.71
N HIS A 85 3.05 11.33 8.49
CA HIS A 85 3.22 12.73 8.86
C HIS A 85 4.18 13.47 7.92
N SER A 86 4.73 12.78 6.91
CA SER A 86 5.50 13.42 5.85
C SER A 86 4.56 14.14 4.86
N SER A 87 5.10 15.06 4.07
CA SER A 87 4.34 15.78 3.04
C SER A 87 4.00 14.94 1.81
N GLY A 88 4.06 13.60 1.88
CA GLY A 88 3.79 12.67 0.80
C GLY A 88 2.50 11.87 0.97
N ILE A 89 2.11 11.15 -0.07
CA ILE A 89 0.99 10.20 -0.09
C ILE A 89 1.53 8.78 0.05
N ILE A 90 0.94 7.98 0.94
CA ILE A 90 1.19 6.54 1.02
C ILE A 90 0.03 5.82 0.32
N LEU A 91 0.35 5.07 -0.72
CA LEU A 91 -0.57 4.22 -1.45
C LEU A 91 -0.27 2.76 -1.09
N GLY A 92 -1.21 2.08 -0.44
CA GLY A 92 -1.13 0.65 -0.15
C GLY A 92 -1.93 -0.18 -1.16
N GLY A 93 -1.51 -1.42 -1.40
CA GLY A 93 -2.29 -2.35 -2.24
C GLY A 93 -1.51 -2.95 -3.39
N GLN A 94 -2.24 -3.38 -4.41
CA GLN A 94 -1.68 -4.02 -5.60
C GLN A 94 -0.86 -3.03 -6.44
N THR A 95 0.13 -3.55 -7.15
CA THR A 95 0.92 -2.80 -8.13
C THR A 95 0.45 -3.11 -9.55
N SER A 96 0.55 -2.17 -10.46
CA SER A 96 0.28 -2.37 -11.89
C SER A 96 1.03 -1.34 -12.72
N ALA A 97 1.18 -1.60 -14.02
CA ALA A 97 1.80 -0.66 -14.95
C ALA A 97 1.02 0.69 -15.02
N ALA A 98 -0.30 0.66 -14.92
CA ALA A 98 -1.12 1.87 -14.86
C ALA A 98 -0.86 2.70 -13.60
N LEU A 99 -0.63 2.05 -12.44
CA LEU A 99 -0.23 2.75 -11.22
C LEU A 99 1.16 3.37 -11.36
N GLU A 100 2.11 2.68 -11.97
CA GLU A 100 3.44 3.23 -12.23
C GLU A 100 3.38 4.50 -13.08
N LEU A 101 2.57 4.50 -14.16
CA LEU A 101 2.31 5.70 -14.97
C LEU A 101 1.71 6.84 -14.14
N LEU A 102 0.70 6.54 -13.30
CA LEU A 102 0.09 7.52 -12.41
C LEU A 102 1.12 8.16 -11.47
N LEU A 103 1.99 7.35 -10.87
CA LEU A 103 3.03 7.84 -9.96
C LEU A 103 4.03 8.74 -10.69
N GLY A 104 4.39 8.41 -11.94
CA GLY A 104 5.23 9.25 -12.78
C GLY A 104 4.58 10.61 -13.06
N LYS A 105 3.29 10.62 -13.43
CA LYS A 105 2.54 11.87 -13.68
C LYS A 105 2.35 12.69 -12.39
N MET A 106 2.13 12.05 -11.25
CA MET A 106 2.06 12.73 -9.95
C MET A 106 3.36 13.48 -9.63
N SER A 107 4.51 12.90 -9.95
CA SER A 107 5.81 13.55 -9.74
C SER A 107 6.05 14.75 -10.65
N ALA A 108 5.39 14.80 -11.79
CA ALA A 108 5.50 15.89 -12.78
C ALA A 108 4.41 16.96 -12.62
N HIS A 109 3.36 16.71 -11.87
CA HIS A 109 2.23 17.62 -11.71
C HIS A 109 2.59 18.77 -10.74
N PRO A 110 2.24 20.05 -11.07
CA PRO A 110 2.57 21.21 -10.22
C PRO A 110 2.09 21.09 -8.77
N ASP A 111 0.87 20.55 -8.56
CA ASP A 111 0.26 20.31 -7.26
C ASP A 111 0.42 18.86 -6.81
N GLY A 112 1.26 18.07 -7.49
CA GLY A 112 1.53 16.68 -7.16
C GLY A 112 2.34 16.54 -5.87
N LEU A 113 2.06 15.49 -5.11
CA LEU A 113 2.83 15.12 -3.94
C LEU A 113 3.62 13.83 -4.23
N PRO A 114 4.79 13.67 -3.60
CA PRO A 114 5.50 12.40 -3.65
C PRO A 114 4.61 11.25 -3.18
N VAL A 115 4.58 10.15 -3.92
CA VAL A 115 3.80 8.97 -3.55
C VAL A 115 4.73 7.82 -3.21
N LEU A 116 4.59 7.28 -2.01
CA LEU A 116 5.25 6.04 -1.60
C LEU A 116 4.28 4.89 -1.78
N GLN A 117 4.58 3.99 -2.72
CA GLN A 117 3.79 2.79 -2.91
C GLN A 117 4.29 1.66 -2.02
N SER A 118 3.37 1.04 -1.27
CA SER A 118 3.61 -0.15 -0.46
C SER A 118 2.84 -1.33 -1.04
N HIS A 119 3.57 -2.28 -1.64
CA HIS A 119 2.96 -3.49 -2.19
C HIS A 119 2.38 -4.36 -1.08
N MET A 120 1.11 -4.69 -1.18
CA MET A 120 0.39 -5.58 -0.28
C MET A 120 -0.88 -6.10 -0.95
N ASN A 121 -1.50 -7.16 -0.40
CA ASN A 121 -2.78 -7.62 -0.91
C ASN A 121 -3.91 -6.62 -0.62
N ASP A 122 -5.06 -6.84 -1.25
CA ASP A 122 -6.21 -5.92 -1.20
C ASP A 122 -6.73 -5.69 0.23
N TYR A 123 -6.84 -6.75 1.04
CA TYR A 123 -7.27 -6.64 2.45
C TYR A 123 -6.30 -5.80 3.26
N ASN A 124 -5.01 -6.06 3.15
CA ASN A 124 -3.99 -5.33 3.89
C ASN A 124 -3.92 -3.86 3.44
N GLY A 125 -4.15 -3.57 2.14
CA GLY A 125 -4.27 -2.21 1.63
C GLY A 125 -5.42 -1.45 2.28
N LEU A 126 -6.61 -2.04 2.30
CA LEU A 126 -7.81 -1.45 2.92
C LEU A 126 -7.69 -1.37 4.45
N TYR A 127 -7.12 -2.37 5.12
CA TYR A 127 -6.82 -2.28 6.54
C TYR A 127 -5.82 -1.17 6.87
N SER A 128 -4.80 -0.99 6.01
CA SER A 128 -3.85 0.10 6.18
C SER A 128 -4.54 1.46 6.03
N LEU A 129 -5.52 1.59 5.13
CA LEU A 129 -6.35 2.77 4.99
C LEU A 129 -7.23 2.99 6.24
N TYR A 130 -7.93 1.94 6.70
CA TYR A 130 -8.81 2.00 7.87
C TYR A 130 -8.07 2.42 9.15
N PHE A 131 -6.85 1.92 9.35
CA PHE A 131 -6.01 2.25 10.51
C PHE A 131 -5.10 3.46 10.26
N GLU A 132 -5.39 4.29 9.26
CA GLU A 132 -4.64 5.51 8.94
C GLU A 132 -3.13 5.25 8.72
N LYS A 133 -2.77 4.07 8.22
CA LYS A 133 -1.39 3.68 7.86
C LYS A 133 -1.10 3.84 6.36
N ALA A 134 -2.12 4.12 5.59
CA ALA A 134 -2.06 4.52 4.19
C ALA A 134 -3.08 5.64 3.95
N HIS A 135 -2.84 6.47 2.95
CA HIS A 135 -3.74 7.54 2.54
C HIS A 135 -4.70 7.08 1.44
N ILE A 136 -4.27 6.12 0.63
CA ILE A 136 -5.00 5.56 -0.50
C ILE A 136 -4.79 4.05 -0.51
N ALA A 137 -5.83 3.28 -0.85
CA ALA A 137 -5.69 1.86 -1.12
C ALA A 137 -6.06 1.55 -2.58
N ALA A 138 -5.17 0.84 -3.30
CA ALA A 138 -5.44 0.28 -4.61
C ALA A 138 -6.01 -1.13 -4.42
N THR A 139 -7.23 -1.38 -4.90
CA THR A 139 -7.91 -2.66 -4.71
C THR A 139 -8.84 -2.99 -5.86
N SER A 140 -9.04 -4.29 -6.11
CA SER A 140 -10.04 -4.81 -7.04
C SER A 140 -11.14 -5.63 -6.33
N LEU A 141 -11.31 -5.42 -5.04
CA LEU A 141 -12.45 -6.00 -4.32
C LEU A 141 -13.76 -5.35 -4.74
N ASP A 142 -14.85 -6.09 -4.60
CA ASP A 142 -16.20 -5.55 -4.82
C ASP A 142 -16.53 -4.46 -3.78
N ILE A 143 -17.44 -3.56 -4.16
CA ILE A 143 -17.84 -2.42 -3.32
C ILE A 143 -18.35 -2.87 -1.94
N ASP A 144 -19.08 -3.98 -1.88
CA ASP A 144 -19.58 -4.49 -0.61
C ASP A 144 -18.47 -5.03 0.29
N ASP A 145 -17.45 -5.68 -0.27
CA ASP A 145 -16.26 -6.11 0.48
C ASP A 145 -15.48 -4.90 1.00
N ILE A 146 -15.34 -3.85 0.18
CA ILE A 146 -14.67 -2.61 0.58
C ILE A 146 -15.40 -1.97 1.77
N ARG A 147 -16.74 -1.86 1.71
CA ARG A 147 -17.56 -1.33 2.82
C ARG A 147 -17.41 -2.12 4.11
N HIS A 148 -17.32 -3.45 4.01
CA HIS A 148 -17.13 -4.32 5.17
C HIS A 148 -15.74 -4.17 5.81
N LEU A 149 -14.70 -3.93 5.00
CA LEU A 149 -13.32 -3.82 5.48
C LEU A 149 -12.97 -2.43 6.02
N VAL A 150 -13.71 -1.38 5.60
CA VAL A 150 -13.50 0.01 6.04
C VAL A 150 -14.82 0.60 6.58
N PRO A 151 -15.37 0.03 7.65
CA PRO A 151 -16.66 0.45 8.16
C PRO A 151 -16.61 1.85 8.79
N GLY A 152 -17.64 2.64 8.52
CA GLY A 152 -17.82 3.95 9.17
C GLY A 152 -16.95 5.09 8.62
N ILE A 153 -16.12 4.84 7.62
CA ILE A 153 -15.35 5.89 6.93
C ILE A 153 -16.01 6.11 5.55
N PRO A 154 -16.54 7.31 5.26
CA PRO A 154 -17.01 7.65 3.93
C PRO A 154 -15.85 7.60 2.93
N LEU A 155 -16.02 6.85 1.85
CA LEU A 155 -14.99 6.62 0.84
C LEU A 155 -15.42 7.12 -0.53
N VAL A 156 -14.44 7.54 -1.32
CA VAL A 156 -14.56 7.73 -2.77
C VAL A 156 -13.73 6.66 -3.45
N LEU A 157 -14.36 5.86 -4.30
CA LEU A 157 -13.71 4.93 -5.18
C LEU A 157 -13.49 5.62 -6.52
N LEU A 158 -12.24 5.88 -6.88
CA LEU A 158 -11.86 6.41 -8.17
C LEU A 158 -11.51 5.24 -9.09
N SER A 159 -12.31 5.02 -10.13
CA SER A 159 -12.11 3.95 -11.11
C SER A 159 -10.82 4.18 -11.87
N LEU A 160 -9.90 3.21 -11.87
CA LEU A 160 -8.63 3.33 -12.55
C LEU A 160 -8.64 2.62 -13.91
N TYR A 161 -8.98 1.34 -13.95
CA TYR A 161 -9.16 0.56 -15.17
C TYR A 161 -9.90 -0.75 -14.86
N LYS A 162 -10.51 -1.33 -15.91
CA LYS A 162 -11.06 -2.67 -15.88
C LYS A 162 -10.11 -3.62 -16.63
N TYR A 163 -10.00 -4.86 -16.19
CA TYR A 163 -9.06 -5.82 -16.74
C TYR A 163 -9.59 -7.26 -16.63
N SER A 164 -9.16 -8.12 -17.57
CA SER A 164 -9.55 -9.53 -17.59
C SER A 164 -8.76 -10.35 -16.59
N VAL A 165 -9.44 -11.22 -15.87
CA VAL A 165 -8.86 -12.24 -14.98
C VAL A 165 -9.31 -13.63 -15.40
N GLY A 166 -8.42 -14.60 -15.23
CA GLY A 166 -8.66 -15.97 -15.68
C GLY A 166 -7.55 -16.91 -15.25
N PHE A 167 -7.49 -18.05 -15.91
CA PHE A 167 -6.51 -19.08 -15.60
C PHE A 167 -5.24 -18.91 -16.44
N TYR A 168 -4.11 -18.95 -15.77
CA TYR A 168 -2.81 -19.23 -16.39
C TYR A 168 -2.66 -20.72 -16.55
N VAL A 169 -2.39 -21.19 -17.76
CA VAL A 169 -2.18 -22.60 -18.09
C VAL A 169 -0.93 -22.75 -18.96
N GLN A 170 -0.37 -23.94 -19.02
CA GLN A 170 0.72 -24.23 -19.95
C GLN A 170 0.28 -24.04 -21.40
N ALA A 171 1.23 -23.74 -22.29
CA ALA A 171 0.96 -23.59 -23.72
C ALA A 171 0.20 -24.80 -24.30
N GLY A 172 -0.87 -24.50 -25.05
CA GLY A 172 -1.76 -25.51 -25.60
C GLY A 172 -2.75 -26.09 -24.58
N ASN A 173 -2.76 -25.59 -23.35
CA ASN A 173 -3.70 -26.01 -22.29
C ASN A 173 -3.84 -27.54 -22.17
N PRO A 174 -2.78 -28.27 -21.84
CA PRO A 174 -2.76 -29.73 -21.87
C PRO A 174 -3.79 -30.35 -20.92
N GLU A 175 -4.11 -29.69 -19.81
CA GLU A 175 -5.10 -30.16 -18.84
C GLU A 175 -6.54 -29.75 -19.22
N LYS A 176 -6.72 -29.04 -20.34
CA LYS A 176 -8.02 -28.59 -20.87
C LYS A 176 -8.84 -27.78 -19.86
N ILE A 177 -8.18 -26.93 -19.08
CA ILE A 177 -8.82 -26.04 -18.11
C ILE A 177 -9.68 -25.01 -18.84
N SER A 178 -10.98 -24.98 -18.56
CA SER A 178 -11.96 -24.08 -19.15
C SER A 178 -12.96 -23.53 -18.15
N SER A 179 -13.05 -24.16 -16.98
CA SER A 179 -14.05 -23.86 -15.96
C SER A 179 -13.49 -24.10 -14.54
N MET A 180 -14.25 -23.68 -13.51
CA MET A 180 -13.90 -23.94 -12.11
C MET A 180 -13.98 -25.42 -11.74
N GLU A 181 -14.85 -26.18 -12.42
CA GLU A 181 -15.05 -27.60 -12.22
C GLU A 181 -13.79 -28.40 -12.57
N ASP A 182 -13.03 -27.95 -13.58
CA ASP A 182 -11.81 -28.63 -14.04
C ASP A 182 -10.70 -28.58 -12.99
N LEU A 183 -10.75 -27.64 -12.05
CA LEU A 183 -9.82 -27.56 -10.93
C LEU A 183 -9.92 -28.76 -9.96
N THR A 184 -11.03 -29.50 -10.03
CA THR A 184 -11.26 -30.69 -9.17
C THR A 184 -10.66 -31.97 -9.76
N ASP A 185 -10.10 -31.95 -10.97
CA ASP A 185 -9.40 -33.10 -11.53
C ASP A 185 -8.17 -33.41 -10.66
N PRO A 186 -8.02 -34.65 -10.17
CA PRO A 186 -6.88 -35.03 -9.33
C PRO A 186 -5.49 -34.84 -9.97
N LYS A 187 -5.44 -34.72 -11.29
CA LYS A 187 -4.18 -34.46 -12.03
C LYS A 187 -3.80 -32.98 -12.04
N VAL A 188 -4.75 -32.10 -11.76
CA VAL A 188 -4.57 -30.65 -11.78
C VAL A 188 -4.06 -30.17 -10.44
N VAL A 189 -2.89 -29.57 -10.41
CA VAL A 189 -2.32 -28.91 -9.24
C VAL A 189 -2.49 -27.41 -9.39
N PHE A 190 -3.26 -26.80 -8.49
CA PHE A 190 -3.57 -25.38 -8.49
C PHE A 190 -2.55 -24.57 -7.66
N MET A 191 -2.14 -23.41 -8.16
CA MET A 191 -1.43 -22.39 -7.38
C MET A 191 -2.40 -21.25 -7.11
N ASN A 192 -2.75 -21.06 -5.85
CA ASN A 192 -3.69 -20.03 -5.42
C ASN A 192 -2.98 -18.71 -5.13
N ARG A 193 -3.74 -17.65 -5.03
CA ARG A 193 -3.29 -16.40 -4.43
C ARG A 193 -3.42 -16.48 -2.90
N GLU A 194 -2.63 -15.66 -2.22
CA GLU A 194 -2.71 -15.49 -0.77
C GLU A 194 -4.10 -15.02 -0.33
N LYS A 195 -4.45 -15.33 0.90
CA LYS A 195 -5.69 -14.84 1.53
C LYS A 195 -5.69 -13.32 1.60
N GLY A 196 -6.85 -12.71 1.25
CA GLY A 196 -7.00 -11.26 1.22
C GLY A 196 -6.65 -10.61 -0.12
N SER A 197 -6.14 -11.36 -1.11
CA SER A 197 -6.09 -10.90 -2.49
C SER A 197 -7.48 -10.91 -3.11
N ALA A 198 -7.85 -9.87 -3.89
CA ALA A 198 -9.14 -9.79 -4.58
C ALA A 198 -9.39 -11.00 -5.49
N ARG A 199 -8.33 -11.52 -6.18
CA ARG A 199 -8.41 -12.73 -7.01
C ARG A 199 -8.80 -13.95 -6.19
N ARG A 200 -8.24 -14.08 -4.98
CA ARG A 200 -8.58 -15.17 -4.08
C ARG A 200 -10.00 -15.06 -3.56
N VAL A 201 -10.41 -13.88 -3.14
CA VAL A 201 -11.78 -13.62 -2.65
C VAL A 201 -12.80 -13.93 -3.74
N TYR A 202 -12.54 -13.49 -4.97
CA TYR A 202 -13.39 -13.75 -6.11
C TYR A 202 -13.45 -15.25 -6.47
N LEU A 203 -12.30 -15.93 -6.54
CA LEU A 203 -12.22 -17.37 -6.78
C LEU A 203 -13.05 -18.16 -5.73
N ASP A 204 -12.82 -17.85 -4.46
CA ASP A 204 -13.50 -18.53 -3.35
C ASP A 204 -15.04 -18.34 -3.42
N ARG A 205 -15.48 -17.14 -3.84
CA ARG A 205 -16.91 -16.86 -4.10
C ARG A 205 -17.46 -17.71 -5.23
N LEU A 206 -16.77 -17.76 -6.37
CA LEU A 206 -17.17 -18.60 -7.51
C LEU A 206 -17.25 -20.08 -7.15
N LEU A 207 -16.27 -20.61 -6.43
CA LEU A 207 -16.28 -21.99 -5.96
C LEU A 207 -17.50 -22.27 -5.07
N LYS A 208 -17.80 -21.34 -4.13
CA LYS A 208 -18.97 -21.44 -3.26
C LYS A 208 -20.28 -21.41 -4.03
N GLU A 209 -20.44 -20.49 -4.98
CA GLU A 209 -21.64 -20.35 -5.82
C GLU A 209 -21.90 -21.62 -6.65
N ARG A 210 -20.84 -22.31 -7.08
CA ARG A 210 -20.91 -23.56 -7.86
C ARG A 210 -20.95 -24.82 -6.99
N GLY A 211 -20.92 -24.68 -5.66
CA GLY A 211 -20.90 -25.81 -4.73
C GLY A 211 -19.64 -26.66 -4.77
N ILE A 212 -18.51 -26.10 -5.25
CA ILE A 212 -17.23 -26.77 -5.33
C ILE A 212 -16.49 -26.62 -3.99
N SER A 213 -16.23 -27.76 -3.32
CA SER A 213 -15.42 -27.76 -2.11
C SER A 213 -13.94 -27.53 -2.45
N SER A 214 -13.31 -26.57 -1.78
CA SER A 214 -11.88 -26.30 -1.90
C SER A 214 -10.99 -27.50 -1.52
N GLU A 215 -11.50 -28.44 -0.73
CA GLU A 215 -10.78 -29.67 -0.35
C GLU A 215 -10.60 -30.63 -1.54
N LYS A 216 -11.43 -30.49 -2.59
CA LYS A 216 -11.32 -31.27 -3.83
C LYS A 216 -10.27 -30.73 -4.79
N ILE A 217 -9.75 -29.53 -4.54
CA ILE A 217 -8.77 -28.87 -5.43
C ILE A 217 -7.37 -29.15 -4.92
N SER A 218 -6.63 -29.96 -5.65
CA SER A 218 -5.22 -30.22 -5.33
C SER A 218 -4.40 -28.93 -5.42
N GLY A 219 -3.61 -28.61 -4.41
CA GLY A 219 -2.82 -27.39 -4.35
C GLY A 219 -3.58 -26.12 -3.94
N TYR A 220 -4.87 -26.19 -3.58
CA TYR A 220 -5.64 -25.01 -3.14
C TYR A 220 -4.98 -24.24 -2.00
N ARG A 221 -4.18 -24.88 -1.16
CA ARG A 221 -3.44 -24.28 -0.05
C ARG A 221 -2.06 -23.76 -0.43
N ASN A 222 -1.61 -24.02 -1.65
CA ASN A 222 -0.37 -23.44 -2.18
C ASN A 222 -0.65 -21.97 -2.48
N GLU A 223 0.07 -21.08 -1.84
CA GLU A 223 -0.19 -19.64 -1.95
C GLU A 223 0.97 -18.89 -2.58
N ALA A 224 0.66 -18.05 -3.55
CA ALA A 224 1.57 -17.11 -4.19
C ALA A 224 1.21 -15.67 -3.79
N VAL A 225 2.21 -14.85 -3.49
CA VAL A 225 2.04 -13.49 -2.98
C VAL A 225 1.78 -12.43 -4.07
N SER A 226 1.85 -12.83 -5.35
CA SER A 226 1.57 -11.94 -6.49
C SER A 226 1.09 -12.75 -7.70
N ASP A 227 0.44 -12.10 -8.67
CA ASP A 227 0.06 -12.74 -9.93
C ASP A 227 1.32 -13.18 -10.69
N MET A 228 2.40 -12.40 -10.63
CA MET A 228 3.69 -12.76 -11.20
C MET A 228 4.23 -14.07 -10.62
N SER A 229 4.19 -14.25 -9.29
CA SER A 229 4.67 -15.49 -8.65
C SER A 229 3.75 -16.68 -8.91
N SER A 230 2.44 -16.48 -9.07
CA SER A 230 1.50 -17.54 -9.44
C SER A 230 1.69 -17.99 -10.91
N ALA A 231 1.87 -17.05 -11.83
CA ALA A 231 2.19 -17.32 -13.23
C ALA A 231 3.54 -18.04 -13.37
N SER A 232 4.58 -17.58 -12.64
CA SER A 232 5.89 -18.26 -12.58
C SER A 232 5.76 -19.71 -12.12
N ALA A 233 4.92 -20.00 -11.12
CA ALA A 233 4.73 -21.37 -10.66
C ALA A 233 4.15 -22.29 -11.75
N VAL A 234 3.26 -21.78 -12.60
CA VAL A 234 2.73 -22.52 -13.75
C VAL A 234 3.80 -22.66 -14.83
N PHE A 235 4.51 -21.58 -15.14
CA PHE A 235 5.58 -21.58 -16.14
C PHE A 235 6.70 -22.58 -15.79
N GLU A 236 7.08 -22.69 -14.53
CA GLU A 236 8.09 -23.62 -14.01
C GLU A 236 7.57 -25.04 -13.75
N HIS A 237 6.35 -25.36 -14.17
CA HIS A 237 5.71 -26.68 -13.95
C HIS A 237 5.57 -27.08 -12.45
N ARG A 238 5.58 -26.11 -11.53
CA ARG A 238 5.29 -26.35 -10.11
C ARG A 238 3.78 -26.45 -9.83
N ALA A 239 2.97 -25.95 -10.76
CA ALA A 239 1.52 -26.06 -10.80
C ALA A 239 1.05 -26.22 -12.25
N ASN A 240 -0.15 -26.75 -12.47
CA ASN A 240 -0.74 -26.86 -13.80
C ASN A 240 -1.54 -25.61 -14.15
N VAL A 241 -2.11 -24.95 -13.13
CA VAL A 241 -3.01 -23.81 -13.30
C VAL A 241 -2.89 -22.84 -12.12
N ALA A 242 -3.06 -21.56 -12.40
CA ALA A 242 -3.24 -20.50 -11.41
C ALA A 242 -4.29 -19.50 -11.89
N PHE A 243 -4.79 -18.64 -11.00
CA PHE A 243 -5.80 -17.63 -11.34
C PHE A 243 -5.23 -16.22 -11.12
N GLY A 244 -5.32 -15.37 -12.15
CA GLY A 244 -4.78 -14.02 -12.08
C GLY A 244 -5.11 -13.14 -13.28
N GLU A 245 -4.40 -12.02 -13.43
CA GLU A 245 -4.62 -10.98 -14.43
C GLU A 245 -4.00 -11.38 -15.79
N GLU A 246 -4.75 -11.18 -16.90
CA GLU A 246 -4.31 -11.51 -18.26
C GLU A 246 -2.96 -10.90 -18.63
N MET A 247 -2.72 -9.64 -18.28
CA MET A 247 -1.49 -8.93 -18.59
C MET A 247 -0.23 -9.68 -18.12
N ILE A 248 -0.33 -10.35 -16.98
CA ILE A 248 0.80 -11.08 -16.39
C ILE A 248 1.18 -12.31 -17.22
N ALA A 249 0.22 -13.00 -17.84
CA ALA A 249 0.51 -14.14 -18.70
C ALA A 249 1.44 -13.76 -19.86
N ARG A 250 1.35 -12.55 -20.36
CA ARG A 250 2.15 -12.04 -21.49
C ARG A 250 3.65 -11.92 -21.18
N TYR A 251 4.02 -11.82 -19.89
CA TYR A 251 5.44 -11.83 -19.47
C TYR A 251 6.08 -13.22 -19.50
N PHE A 252 5.27 -14.28 -19.70
CA PHE A 252 5.75 -15.66 -19.68
C PHE A 252 5.49 -16.33 -21.04
N PRO A 253 6.44 -16.27 -22.00
CA PRO A 253 6.33 -16.99 -23.26
C PRO A 253 6.17 -18.50 -22.98
N GLY A 254 5.06 -19.10 -23.36
CA GLY A 254 4.73 -20.49 -23.05
C GLY A 254 3.63 -20.68 -22.01
N LEU A 255 3.00 -19.59 -21.57
CA LEU A 255 1.71 -19.65 -20.90
C LEU A 255 0.59 -19.21 -21.85
N ASP A 256 -0.53 -19.92 -21.76
CA ASP A 256 -1.80 -19.50 -22.33
C ASP A 256 -2.70 -18.95 -21.24
N PHE A 257 -3.63 -18.08 -21.63
CA PHE A 257 -4.61 -17.47 -20.72
C PHE A 257 -6.03 -17.90 -21.11
N VAL A 258 -6.77 -18.38 -20.12
CA VAL A 258 -8.18 -18.75 -20.27
C VAL A 258 -9.03 -17.74 -19.50
N PRO A 259 -9.71 -16.79 -20.16
CA PRO A 259 -10.46 -15.73 -19.49
C PRO A 259 -11.67 -16.28 -18.74
N VAL A 260 -11.97 -15.72 -17.58
CA VAL A 260 -13.11 -16.10 -16.73
C VAL A 260 -14.04 -14.92 -16.50
N THR A 261 -13.51 -13.76 -16.15
CA THR A 261 -14.28 -12.53 -15.87
C THR A 261 -13.41 -11.31 -15.99
N ASP A 262 -14.04 -10.14 -15.80
CA ASP A 262 -13.33 -8.88 -15.65
C ASP A 262 -13.44 -8.38 -14.21
N MET A 263 -12.40 -7.69 -13.74
CA MET A 263 -12.36 -7.00 -12.46
C MET A 263 -12.07 -5.52 -12.66
N GLN A 264 -12.54 -4.68 -11.74
CA GLN A 264 -12.30 -3.24 -11.74
C GLN A 264 -11.26 -2.88 -10.69
N MET A 265 -10.22 -2.15 -11.09
CA MET A 265 -9.26 -1.55 -10.14
C MET A 265 -9.76 -0.19 -9.68
N TYR A 266 -9.79 0.01 -8.38
CA TYR A 266 -10.15 1.26 -7.73
C TYR A 266 -8.98 1.81 -6.92
N LEU A 267 -8.87 3.14 -6.89
CA LEU A 267 -8.17 3.88 -5.85
C LEU A 267 -9.22 4.30 -4.81
N THR A 268 -9.10 3.73 -3.61
CA THR A 268 -10.01 4.00 -2.49
C THR A 268 -9.44 5.12 -1.64
N ILE A 269 -10.16 6.23 -1.54
CA ILE A 269 -9.71 7.48 -0.90
C ILE A 269 -10.75 7.89 0.16
N PRO A 270 -10.36 8.25 1.40
CA PRO A 270 -11.28 8.86 2.35
C PRO A 270 -11.92 10.13 1.76
N ALA A 271 -13.24 10.25 1.84
CA ALA A 271 -13.99 11.34 1.18
C ALA A 271 -13.51 12.73 1.60
N GLU A 272 -13.11 12.90 2.87
CA GLU A 272 -12.55 14.14 3.40
C GLU A 272 -11.19 14.54 2.80
N SER A 273 -10.48 13.57 2.19
CA SER A 273 -9.14 13.77 1.63
C SER A 273 -9.16 14.13 0.14
N VAL A 274 -10.20 13.80 -0.60
CA VAL A 274 -10.27 13.95 -2.07
C VAL A 274 -9.99 15.39 -2.54
N ARG A 275 -10.37 16.40 -1.75
CA ARG A 275 -10.19 17.82 -2.08
C ARG A 275 -8.88 18.41 -1.53
N LYS A 276 -8.08 17.64 -0.78
CA LYS A 276 -6.80 18.11 -0.27
C LYS A 276 -5.78 18.20 -1.41
N PRO A 277 -4.80 19.10 -1.33
CA PRO A 277 -3.70 19.15 -2.30
C PRO A 277 -3.04 17.78 -2.47
N GLY A 278 -2.59 17.46 -3.69
CA GLY A 278 -2.05 16.16 -4.04
C GLY A 278 -3.12 15.09 -4.34
N PHE A 279 -4.20 14.99 -3.55
CA PHE A 279 -5.33 14.09 -3.88
C PHE A 279 -6.16 14.65 -5.04
N SER A 280 -6.40 15.96 -5.08
CA SER A 280 -7.06 16.62 -6.20
C SER A 280 -6.23 16.48 -7.48
N ALA A 281 -4.91 16.64 -7.41
CA ALA A 281 -4.00 16.40 -8.54
C ALA A 281 -4.07 14.95 -9.05
N LEU A 282 -4.12 13.97 -8.13
CA LEU A 282 -4.28 12.55 -8.50
C LEU A 282 -5.61 12.32 -9.24
N VAL A 283 -6.72 12.89 -8.76
CA VAL A 283 -8.03 12.79 -9.42
C VAL A 283 -7.99 13.44 -10.79
N GLU A 284 -7.41 14.64 -10.91
CA GLU A 284 -7.27 15.36 -12.17
C GLU A 284 -6.47 14.55 -13.20
N ILE A 285 -5.35 13.96 -12.79
CA ILE A 285 -4.53 13.11 -13.67
C ILE A 285 -5.35 11.91 -14.15
N VAL A 286 -6.02 11.18 -13.24
CA VAL A 286 -6.79 9.98 -13.61
C VAL A 286 -7.98 10.32 -14.53
N GLN A 287 -8.55 11.50 -14.40
CA GLN A 287 -9.65 11.98 -15.25
C GLN A 287 -9.17 12.54 -16.60
N SER A 288 -7.88 12.83 -16.77
CA SER A 288 -7.35 13.42 -18.00
C SER A 288 -7.39 12.44 -19.18
N GLU A 289 -7.69 12.96 -20.37
CA GLU A 289 -7.69 12.16 -21.60
C GLU A 289 -6.30 11.63 -21.95
N ASP A 290 -5.25 12.36 -21.56
CA ASP A 290 -3.86 11.95 -21.73
C ASP A 290 -3.56 10.65 -20.95
N PHE A 291 -3.94 10.61 -19.68
CA PHE A 291 -3.75 9.41 -18.86
C PHE A 291 -4.58 8.22 -19.35
N LYS A 292 -5.85 8.43 -19.72
CA LYS A 292 -6.70 7.39 -20.29
C LYS A 292 -6.11 6.81 -21.58
N THR A 293 -5.58 7.67 -22.44
CA THR A 293 -4.94 7.25 -23.69
C THR A 293 -3.69 6.42 -23.42
N GLU A 294 -2.83 6.85 -22.49
CA GLU A 294 -1.63 6.11 -22.13
C GLU A 294 -1.96 4.72 -21.54
N ILE A 295 -2.95 4.63 -20.63
CA ILE A 295 -3.37 3.33 -20.11
C ILE A 295 -3.96 2.45 -21.21
N HIS A 296 -4.75 3.02 -22.11
CA HIS A 296 -5.34 2.28 -23.25
C HIS A 296 -4.25 1.65 -24.13
N HIS A 297 -3.10 2.31 -24.27
CA HIS A 297 -1.95 1.77 -24.99
C HIS A 297 -1.24 0.62 -24.24
N LEU A 298 -1.44 0.51 -22.94
CA LEU A 298 -1.00 -0.64 -22.16
C LEU A 298 -1.93 -1.84 -22.39
N THR A 299 -1.96 -2.41 -23.55
CA THR A 299 -2.85 -3.52 -23.94
C THR A 299 -3.32 -4.41 -22.78
N GLY A 300 -4.65 -4.61 -22.63
CA GLY A 300 -5.26 -5.42 -21.57
C GLY A 300 -6.03 -4.63 -20.52
N TYR A 301 -6.04 -3.30 -20.61
CA TYR A 301 -6.83 -2.44 -19.75
C TYR A 301 -7.97 -1.78 -20.52
N ASP A 302 -9.18 -1.87 -20.00
CA ASP A 302 -10.36 -1.13 -20.47
C ASP A 302 -10.50 0.15 -19.66
N THR A 303 -10.44 1.28 -20.34
CA THR A 303 -10.47 2.63 -19.76
C THR A 303 -11.84 3.29 -19.80
N SER A 304 -12.90 2.57 -20.17
CA SER A 304 -14.26 3.11 -20.36
C SER A 304 -14.81 3.80 -19.11
N TYR A 305 -14.40 3.36 -17.93
CA TYR A 305 -14.84 3.93 -16.65
C TYR A 305 -13.71 4.69 -15.90
N THR A 306 -12.55 4.87 -16.53
CA THR A 306 -11.41 5.56 -15.89
C THR A 306 -11.77 6.99 -15.51
N GLY A 307 -11.54 7.34 -14.25
CA GLY A 307 -11.85 8.67 -13.71
C GLY A 307 -13.26 8.81 -13.14
N GLU A 308 -14.13 7.80 -13.26
CA GLU A 308 -15.42 7.80 -12.56
C GLU A 308 -15.23 7.67 -11.05
N MET A 309 -16.05 8.40 -10.30
CA MET A 309 -16.02 8.41 -8.84
C MET A 309 -17.33 7.86 -8.27
N ILE A 310 -17.21 6.89 -7.37
CA ILE A 310 -18.32 6.29 -6.63
C ILE A 310 -18.17 6.63 -5.16
N CYS A 311 -19.16 7.29 -4.58
CA CYS A 311 -19.19 7.57 -3.13
C CYS A 311 -19.85 6.40 -2.39
N ILE A 312 -19.22 5.88 -1.35
CA ILE A 312 -19.74 4.77 -0.54
C ILE A 312 -19.61 5.03 0.95
#